data_5230fdd47820a7dcb026265bcbdd90e6
#
_entry.id   5230fdd47820a7dcb026265bcbdd90e6
#
_cell.length_a   1.000
_cell.length_b   1.000
_cell.length_c   1.000
_cell.angle_alpha   90.00
_cell.angle_beta   90.00
_cell.angle_gamma   90.00
#
_symmetry.space_group_name_H-M   'P 1'
#
loop_
_entity.id
_entity.type
_entity.pdbx_description
1 polymer ?
#
loop_
_entity_poly.entity_id
_entity_poly.type
_entity_poly.pdbx_seq_one_letter_code
_entity_poly.pdbx_strand_id
1 'polypeptide(L)'
;RVGPSHLCRRALIEMTLSVLALGAPPLVADFAILTIGAAILGYICHRVHLESVVGFLLAGAIIGPNALSLIADQEVVDGMAEIGVIFLMFAIGLELSGERLRKMGALMLGGGAIQVGLTIAIVTGLCSLWNVDIKTGIYTGCLVALSSTAVVLKLLSSRGATETQTGQIAVAFLIFQDIAVVVMVLLVPILGGE
;
A
#
# COMPACT_ATOMS: atom_id res chain seq x y z
N ARG A 1 27.53 19.26 -18.85
CA ARG A 1 27.18 18.54 -17.59
C ARG A 1 25.92 17.77 -17.85
N VAL A 2 26.04 16.48 -18.13
CA VAL A 2 24.90 15.56 -18.33
C VAL A 2 24.31 15.32 -16.94
N GLY A 3 23.07 15.72 -16.72
CA GLY A 3 22.40 15.60 -15.42
C GLY A 3 22.18 14.13 -15.03
N PRO A 4 22.03 13.83 -13.72
CA PRO A 4 21.89 12.48 -13.18
C PRO A 4 20.69 11.69 -13.77
N SER A 5 19.69 12.39 -14.31
CA SER A 5 18.54 11.80 -14.98
C SER A 5 18.85 11.06 -16.29
N HIS A 6 19.86 11.49 -17.05
CA HIS A 6 20.27 10.84 -18.30
C HIS A 6 21.08 9.56 -18.06
N LEU A 7 21.85 9.50 -16.98
CA LEU A 7 22.61 8.31 -16.60
C LEU A 7 21.67 7.19 -16.10
N CYS A 8 20.67 7.54 -15.29
CA CYS A 8 19.69 6.59 -14.80
C CYS A 8 18.83 6.03 -15.95
N ARG A 9 18.41 6.88 -16.89
CA ARG A 9 17.65 6.48 -18.07
C ARG A 9 18.46 5.55 -19.00
N ARG A 10 19.76 5.85 -19.25
CA ARG A 10 20.62 4.97 -20.04
C ARG A 10 20.84 3.62 -19.37
N ALA A 11 21.12 3.60 -18.06
CA ALA A 11 21.31 2.37 -17.32
C ALA A 11 20.06 1.49 -17.34
N LEU A 12 18.87 2.09 -17.18
CA LEU A 12 17.59 1.37 -17.29
C LEU A 12 17.35 0.82 -18.69
N ILE A 13 17.61 1.61 -19.73
CA ILE A 13 17.41 1.20 -21.12
C ILE A 13 18.40 0.08 -21.52
N GLU A 14 19.68 0.21 -21.15
CA GLU A 14 20.69 -0.82 -21.44
C GLU A 14 20.38 -2.13 -20.70
N MET A 15 19.86 -2.04 -19.50
CA MET A 15 19.45 -3.20 -18.71
C MET A 15 18.20 -3.87 -19.29
N THR A 16 17.21 -3.08 -19.72
CA THR A 16 16.01 -3.58 -20.42
C THR A 16 16.39 -4.28 -21.72
N LEU A 17 17.29 -3.67 -22.52
CA LEU A 17 17.81 -4.26 -23.73
C LEU A 17 18.60 -5.56 -23.47
N SER A 18 19.34 -5.63 -22.37
CA SER A 18 20.07 -6.84 -21.99
C SER A 18 19.14 -8.00 -21.60
N VAL A 19 18.05 -7.71 -20.90
CA VAL A 19 17.04 -8.70 -20.52
C VAL A 19 16.24 -9.18 -21.73
N LEU A 20 15.87 -8.26 -22.64
CA LEU A 20 15.24 -8.61 -23.92
C LEU A 20 16.18 -9.39 -24.85
N ALA A 21 17.48 -9.07 -24.87
CA ALA A 21 18.48 -9.76 -25.68
C ALA A 21 18.73 -11.21 -25.23
N LEU A 22 18.40 -11.55 -23.98
CA LEU A 22 18.48 -12.92 -23.44
C LEU A 22 17.35 -13.83 -23.92
N GLY A 23 16.40 -13.35 -24.73
CA GLY A 23 15.25 -14.13 -25.20
C GLY A 23 14.32 -14.60 -24.09
N ALA A 24 14.32 -13.89 -22.96
CA ALA A 24 13.44 -14.20 -21.83
C ALA A 24 11.98 -14.02 -22.22
N PRO A 25 11.06 -14.86 -21.71
CA PRO A 25 9.63 -14.63 -21.87
C PRO A 25 9.24 -13.22 -21.37
N PRO A 26 8.28 -12.55 -22.01
CA PRO A 26 7.89 -11.18 -21.66
C PRO A 26 7.65 -10.98 -20.16
N LEU A 27 6.95 -11.90 -19.53
CA LEU A 27 6.65 -11.90 -18.09
C LEU A 27 7.91 -11.87 -17.22
N VAL A 28 8.95 -12.61 -17.60
CA VAL A 28 10.23 -12.63 -16.86
C VAL A 28 10.99 -11.33 -17.03
N ALA A 29 10.93 -10.74 -18.22
CA ALA A 29 11.53 -9.45 -18.51
C ALA A 29 10.86 -8.33 -17.69
N ASP A 30 9.55 -8.28 -17.68
CA ASP A 30 8.76 -7.29 -16.93
C ASP A 30 8.99 -7.42 -15.42
N PHE A 31 9.02 -8.65 -14.90
CA PHE A 31 9.34 -8.90 -13.49
C PHE A 31 10.76 -8.44 -13.13
N ALA A 32 11.75 -8.72 -13.99
CA ALA A 32 13.12 -8.27 -13.77
C ALA A 32 13.22 -6.74 -13.78
N ILE A 33 12.57 -6.06 -14.72
CA ILE A 33 12.55 -4.59 -14.82
C ILE A 33 11.93 -3.98 -13.56
N LEU A 34 10.77 -4.48 -13.13
CA LEU A 34 10.11 -4.02 -11.90
C LEU A 34 10.98 -4.23 -10.67
N THR A 35 11.55 -5.43 -10.51
CA THR A 35 12.36 -5.77 -9.34
C THR A 35 13.62 -4.91 -9.25
N ILE A 36 14.30 -4.72 -10.36
CA ILE A 36 15.54 -3.94 -10.41
C ILE A 36 15.24 -2.45 -10.23
N GLY A 37 14.20 -1.93 -10.88
CA GLY A 37 13.76 -0.55 -10.68
C GLY A 37 13.35 -0.27 -9.23
N ALA A 38 12.58 -1.17 -8.64
CA ALA A 38 12.20 -1.10 -7.23
C ALA A 38 13.43 -1.15 -6.31
N ALA A 39 14.38 -2.05 -6.56
CA ALA A 39 15.61 -2.16 -5.78
C ALA A 39 16.45 -0.86 -5.84
N ILE A 40 16.63 -0.29 -7.02
CA ILE A 40 17.39 0.94 -7.22
C ILE A 40 16.72 2.12 -6.51
N LEU A 41 15.42 2.36 -6.76
CA LEU A 41 14.73 3.49 -6.16
C LEU A 41 14.50 3.29 -4.66
N GLY A 42 14.24 2.06 -4.22
CA GLY A 42 14.17 1.73 -2.80
C GLY A 42 15.50 1.99 -2.08
N TYR A 43 16.63 1.63 -2.70
CA TYR A 43 17.96 1.94 -2.18
C TYR A 43 18.24 3.45 -2.12
N ILE A 44 17.88 4.19 -3.18
CA ILE A 44 18.05 5.66 -3.22
C ILE A 44 17.21 6.31 -2.11
N CYS A 45 15.94 5.92 -1.96
CA CYS A 45 15.07 6.44 -0.91
C CYS A 45 15.63 6.12 0.48
N HIS A 46 16.12 4.90 0.70
CA HIS A 46 16.76 4.53 1.96
C HIS A 46 18.00 5.40 2.26
N ARG A 47 18.80 5.73 1.25
CA ARG A 47 19.98 6.61 1.40
C ARG A 47 19.63 8.05 1.79
N VAL A 48 18.46 8.54 1.40
CA VAL A 48 17.95 9.88 1.78
C VAL A 48 17.01 9.84 3.00
N HIS A 49 17.07 8.74 3.78
CA HIS A 49 16.27 8.52 5.01
C HIS A 49 14.76 8.49 4.77
N LEU A 50 14.33 8.17 3.56
CA LEU A 50 12.93 7.87 3.26
C LEU A 50 12.66 6.36 3.37
N GLU A 51 11.43 6.00 3.71
CA GLU A 51 10.99 4.60 3.73
C GLU A 51 11.10 3.97 2.33
N SER A 52 11.59 2.74 2.24
CA SER A 52 11.77 2.03 0.96
C SER A 52 10.48 1.87 0.18
N VAL A 53 9.32 1.85 0.87
CA VAL A 53 7.99 1.79 0.23
C VAL A 53 7.76 2.97 -0.70
N VAL A 54 8.21 4.18 -0.32
CA VAL A 54 8.14 5.37 -1.20
C VAL A 54 8.94 5.15 -2.48
N GLY A 55 10.13 4.52 -2.36
CA GLY A 55 10.95 4.15 -3.51
C GLY A 55 10.25 3.17 -4.45
N PHE A 56 9.53 2.19 -3.90
CA PHE A 56 8.77 1.23 -4.69
C PHE A 56 7.60 1.88 -5.44
N LEU A 57 6.87 2.81 -4.79
CA LEU A 57 5.81 3.58 -5.43
C LEU A 57 6.35 4.47 -6.55
N LEU A 58 7.48 5.15 -6.32
CA LEU A 58 8.14 5.95 -7.34
C LEU A 58 8.64 5.09 -8.50
N ALA A 59 9.18 3.89 -8.23
CA ALA A 59 9.57 2.94 -9.27
C ALA A 59 8.39 2.57 -10.15
N GLY A 60 7.26 2.18 -9.56
CA GLY A 60 6.04 1.86 -10.29
C GLY A 60 5.53 3.04 -11.15
N ALA A 61 5.52 4.25 -10.59
CA ALA A 61 5.10 5.45 -11.31
C ALA A 61 6.02 5.80 -12.49
N ILE A 62 7.34 5.59 -12.35
CA ILE A 62 8.33 5.91 -13.39
C ILE A 62 8.35 4.83 -14.49
N ILE A 63 8.30 3.55 -14.10
CA ILE A 63 8.39 2.41 -15.03
C ILE A 63 7.06 2.18 -15.75
N GLY A 64 5.96 2.55 -15.09
CA GLY A 64 4.60 2.34 -15.54
C GLY A 64 4.22 3.06 -16.84
N PRO A 65 2.99 2.82 -17.35
CA PRO A 65 2.53 3.28 -18.67
C PRO A 65 2.46 4.79 -18.80
N ASN A 66 2.32 5.51 -17.69
CA ASN A 66 2.15 6.97 -17.68
C ASN A 66 3.46 7.76 -17.72
N ALA A 67 4.64 7.11 -17.62
CA ALA A 67 5.93 7.79 -17.64
C ALA A 67 6.88 7.20 -18.69
N LEU A 68 7.68 6.19 -18.34
CA LEU A 68 8.64 5.58 -19.27
C LEU A 68 8.03 4.50 -20.17
N SER A 69 6.85 4.00 -19.83
CA SER A 69 6.14 2.93 -20.56
C SER A 69 7.03 1.71 -20.84
N LEU A 70 7.91 1.38 -19.89
CA LEU A 70 8.80 0.21 -20.02
C LEU A 70 8.02 -1.09 -19.87
N ILE A 71 6.89 -1.05 -19.16
CA ILE A 71 5.93 -2.12 -19.02
C ILE A 71 4.59 -1.54 -19.45
N ALA A 72 4.09 -2.02 -20.58
CA ALA A 72 2.83 -1.54 -21.16
C ALA A 72 1.66 -2.51 -20.88
N ASP A 73 1.95 -3.75 -20.51
CA ASP A 73 0.94 -4.77 -20.27
C ASP A 73 0.42 -4.68 -18.82
N GLN A 74 -0.76 -4.05 -18.69
CA GLN A 74 -1.43 -3.86 -17.42
C GLN A 74 -1.85 -5.20 -16.79
N GLU A 75 -2.26 -6.18 -17.58
CA GLU A 75 -2.71 -7.48 -17.08
C GLU A 75 -1.57 -8.24 -16.38
N VAL A 76 -0.36 -8.13 -16.90
CA VAL A 76 0.83 -8.72 -16.28
C VAL A 76 1.14 -8.06 -14.94
N VAL A 77 1.07 -6.73 -14.87
CA VAL A 77 1.31 -5.98 -13.64
C VAL A 77 0.26 -6.30 -12.58
N ASP A 78 -1.01 -6.35 -12.96
CA ASP A 78 -2.12 -6.66 -12.05
C ASP A 78 -2.00 -8.08 -11.51
N GLY A 79 -1.66 -9.07 -12.36
CA GLY A 79 -1.41 -10.45 -11.91
C GLY A 79 -0.23 -10.56 -10.93
N MET A 80 0.87 -9.83 -11.18
CA MET A 80 1.99 -9.77 -10.24
C MET A 80 1.62 -9.11 -8.91
N ALA A 81 0.83 -8.04 -8.96
CA ALA A 81 0.35 -7.33 -7.78
C ALA A 81 -0.56 -8.24 -6.93
N GLU A 82 -1.46 -9.01 -7.56
CA GLU A 82 -2.34 -9.95 -6.88
C GLU A 82 -1.53 -11.04 -6.14
N ILE A 83 -0.53 -11.63 -6.79
CA ILE A 83 0.38 -12.59 -6.15
C ILE A 83 1.11 -11.93 -4.97
N GLY A 84 1.59 -10.70 -5.16
CA GLY A 84 2.26 -9.92 -4.10
C GLY A 84 1.36 -9.68 -2.89
N VAL A 85 0.09 -9.35 -3.12
CA VAL A 85 -0.91 -9.17 -2.05
C VAL A 85 -1.20 -10.48 -1.32
N ILE A 86 -1.30 -11.62 -2.03
CA ILE A 86 -1.49 -12.93 -1.42
C ILE A 86 -0.33 -13.26 -0.47
N PHE A 87 0.93 -13.09 -0.92
CA PHE A 87 2.10 -13.31 -0.07
C PHE A 87 2.16 -12.34 1.11
N LEU A 88 1.78 -11.07 0.91
CA LEU A 88 1.72 -10.09 1.98
C LEU A 88 0.70 -10.49 3.04
N MET A 89 -0.51 -10.89 2.63
CA MET A 89 -1.56 -11.34 3.55
C MET A 89 -1.13 -12.60 4.31
N PHE A 90 -0.46 -13.54 3.63
CA PHE A 90 0.09 -14.73 4.26
C PHE A 90 1.16 -14.37 5.32
N ALA A 91 2.10 -13.48 4.98
CA ALA A 91 3.14 -13.05 5.92
C ALA A 91 2.54 -12.36 7.15
N ILE A 92 1.57 -11.45 6.96
CA ILE A 92 0.85 -10.80 8.05
C ILE A 92 0.11 -11.84 8.91
N GLY A 93 -0.54 -12.82 8.26
CA GLY A 93 -1.24 -13.90 8.98
C GLY A 93 -0.32 -14.72 9.87
N LEU A 94 0.94 -14.95 9.46
CA LEU A 94 1.94 -15.66 10.28
C LEU A 94 2.42 -14.83 11.50
N GLU A 95 2.47 -13.51 11.39
CA GLU A 95 2.87 -12.61 12.48
C GLU A 95 1.78 -12.46 13.54
N LEU A 96 0.51 -12.67 13.16
CA LEU A 96 -0.63 -12.51 14.06
C LEU A 96 -0.89 -13.78 14.89
N SER A 97 -0.64 -13.72 16.20
CA SER A 97 -1.02 -14.80 17.10
C SER A 97 -2.46 -14.64 17.60
N GLY A 98 -3.28 -15.70 17.52
CA GLY A 98 -4.68 -15.69 17.97
C GLY A 98 -4.84 -15.39 19.46
N GLU A 99 -3.86 -15.74 20.29
CA GLU A 99 -3.86 -15.42 21.72
C GLU A 99 -3.71 -13.90 21.96
N ARG A 100 -2.84 -13.23 21.17
CA ARG A 100 -2.63 -11.78 21.23
C ARG A 100 -3.90 -11.04 20.79
N LEU A 101 -4.52 -11.49 19.69
CA LEU A 101 -5.81 -10.95 19.21
C LEU A 101 -6.90 -11.02 20.30
N ARG A 102 -7.00 -12.16 20.99
CA ARG A 102 -7.99 -12.34 22.05
C ARG A 102 -7.76 -11.44 23.28
N LYS A 103 -6.50 -11.21 23.66
CA LYS A 103 -6.15 -10.31 24.77
C LYS A 103 -6.44 -8.83 24.44
N MET A 104 -6.38 -8.46 23.19
CA MET A 104 -6.58 -7.07 22.70
C MET A 104 -8.01 -6.80 22.25
N GLY A 105 -8.91 -7.79 22.30
CA GLY A 105 -10.25 -7.73 21.69
C GLY A 105 -11.08 -6.51 22.11
N ALA A 106 -11.09 -6.14 23.38
CA ALA A 106 -11.84 -4.98 23.86
C ALA A 106 -11.27 -3.64 23.31
N LEU A 107 -9.94 -3.52 23.25
CA LEU A 107 -9.26 -2.35 22.68
C LEU A 107 -9.44 -2.29 21.17
N MET A 108 -9.34 -3.41 20.48
CA MET A 108 -9.53 -3.55 19.06
C MET A 108 -10.96 -3.14 18.65
N LEU A 109 -11.97 -3.73 19.28
CA LEU A 109 -13.37 -3.46 18.95
C LEU A 109 -13.79 -2.07 19.41
N GLY A 110 -13.53 -1.68 20.64
CA GLY A 110 -13.95 -0.39 21.16
C GLY A 110 -13.14 0.77 20.59
N GLY A 111 -11.81 0.70 20.68
CA GLY A 111 -10.93 1.75 20.19
C GLY A 111 -10.96 1.89 18.67
N GLY A 112 -10.94 0.76 17.95
CA GLY A 112 -11.04 0.75 16.48
C GLY A 112 -12.38 1.29 15.97
N ALA A 113 -13.49 0.88 16.59
CA ALA A 113 -14.82 1.37 16.21
C ALA A 113 -14.95 2.88 16.45
N ILE A 114 -14.44 3.39 17.58
CA ILE A 114 -14.44 4.82 17.88
C ILE A 114 -13.56 5.57 16.85
N GLN A 115 -12.36 5.07 16.57
CA GLN A 115 -11.45 5.71 15.61
C GLN A 115 -12.08 5.78 14.21
N VAL A 116 -12.58 4.67 13.70
CA VAL A 116 -13.19 4.61 12.37
C VAL A 116 -14.47 5.46 12.32
N GLY A 117 -15.37 5.27 13.28
CA GLY A 117 -16.64 6.01 13.33
C GLY A 117 -16.44 7.53 13.46
N LEU A 118 -15.51 7.97 14.31
CA LEU A 118 -15.20 9.39 14.49
C LEU A 118 -14.56 9.98 13.23
N THR A 119 -13.67 9.24 12.57
CA THR A 119 -13.06 9.70 11.31
C THR A 119 -14.11 9.86 10.22
N ILE A 120 -15.01 8.89 10.07
CA ILE A 120 -16.12 8.98 9.10
C ILE A 120 -17.03 10.19 9.43
N ALA A 121 -17.40 10.37 10.68
CA ALA A 121 -18.24 11.49 11.08
C ALA A 121 -17.59 12.86 10.82
N ILE A 122 -16.30 13.01 11.15
CA ILE A 122 -15.58 14.26 10.93
C ILE A 122 -15.44 14.54 9.43
N VAL A 123 -15.02 13.56 8.63
CA VAL A 123 -14.84 13.73 7.18
C VAL A 123 -16.18 14.03 6.50
N THR A 124 -17.24 13.31 6.85
CA THR A 124 -18.59 13.59 6.34
C THR A 124 -19.05 15.00 6.71
N GLY A 125 -18.83 15.41 7.95
CA GLY A 125 -19.15 16.77 8.40
C GLY A 125 -18.37 17.84 7.63
N LEU A 126 -17.07 17.62 7.39
CA LEU A 126 -16.26 18.52 6.56
C LEU A 126 -16.77 18.56 5.11
N CYS A 127 -17.05 17.42 4.50
CA CYS A 127 -17.62 17.34 3.15
C CYS A 127 -18.95 18.11 3.04
N SER A 128 -19.80 18.04 4.05
CA SER A 128 -21.09 18.75 4.05
C SER A 128 -20.93 20.29 4.09
N LEU A 129 -19.84 20.80 4.67
CA LEU A 129 -19.52 22.24 4.63
C LEU A 129 -19.20 22.74 3.21
N TRP A 130 -18.75 21.86 2.32
CA TRP A 130 -18.53 22.14 0.89
C TRP A 130 -19.71 21.74 -0.01
N ASN A 131 -20.89 21.51 0.56
CA ASN A 131 -22.08 21.04 -0.16
C ASN A 131 -21.90 19.73 -0.93
N VAL A 132 -21.00 18.87 -0.48
CA VAL A 132 -20.85 17.51 -0.99
C VAL A 132 -21.96 16.65 -0.42
N ASP A 133 -22.55 15.79 -1.28
CA ASP A 133 -23.61 14.86 -0.86
C ASP A 133 -23.16 13.97 0.30
N ILE A 134 -24.10 13.70 1.21
CA ILE A 134 -23.82 12.96 2.45
C ILE A 134 -23.29 11.54 2.19
N LYS A 135 -23.80 10.87 1.15
CA LYS A 135 -23.34 9.54 0.77
C LYS A 135 -21.89 9.57 0.31
N THR A 136 -21.53 10.55 -0.52
CA THR A 136 -20.14 10.79 -0.96
C THR A 136 -19.25 11.14 0.23
N GLY A 137 -19.75 11.93 1.18
CA GLY A 137 -19.05 12.24 2.42
C GLY A 137 -18.75 11.01 3.27
N ILE A 138 -19.73 10.12 3.44
CA ILE A 138 -19.56 8.84 4.17
C ILE A 138 -18.55 7.95 3.45
N TYR A 139 -18.66 7.80 2.13
CA TYR A 139 -17.73 7.02 1.33
C TYR A 139 -16.30 7.52 1.47
N THR A 140 -16.10 8.84 1.33
CA THR A 140 -14.79 9.49 1.53
C THR A 140 -14.29 9.29 2.96
N GLY A 141 -15.17 9.37 3.94
CA GLY A 141 -14.85 9.09 5.34
C GLY A 141 -14.38 7.66 5.57
N CYS A 142 -15.02 6.67 4.95
CA CYS A 142 -14.58 5.29 4.97
C CYS A 142 -13.16 5.12 4.41
N LEU A 143 -12.88 5.74 3.26
CA LEU A 143 -11.54 5.69 2.65
C LEU A 143 -10.47 6.32 3.55
N VAL A 144 -10.76 7.47 4.13
CA VAL A 144 -9.81 8.19 5.01
C VAL A 144 -9.61 7.49 6.36
N ALA A 145 -10.60 6.73 6.83
CA ALA A 145 -10.52 6.01 8.10
C ALA A 145 -9.57 4.81 8.05
N LEU A 146 -9.30 4.28 6.86
CA LEU A 146 -8.42 3.13 6.67
C LEU A 146 -6.95 3.56 6.64
N SER A 147 -6.11 2.70 7.17
CA SER A 147 -4.66 2.88 7.17
C SER A 147 -3.97 1.67 6.54
N SER A 148 -2.72 1.82 6.13
CA SER A 148 -1.96 0.71 5.56
C SER A 148 -1.33 -0.15 6.66
N THR A 149 -1.89 -1.32 6.88
CA THR A 149 -1.39 -2.33 7.83
C THR A 149 0.06 -2.70 7.51
N ALA A 150 0.38 -2.93 6.24
CA ALA A 150 1.73 -3.29 5.80
C ALA A 150 2.77 -2.21 6.10
N VAL A 151 2.47 -0.94 5.82
CA VAL A 151 3.39 0.17 6.05
C VAL A 151 3.62 0.39 7.55
N VAL A 152 2.55 0.37 8.34
CA VAL A 152 2.63 0.60 9.79
C VAL A 152 3.37 -0.54 10.49
N LEU A 153 3.06 -1.80 10.15
CA LEU A 153 3.77 -2.97 10.73
C LEU A 153 5.26 -2.94 10.38
N LYS A 154 5.60 -2.65 9.13
CA LYS A 154 6.99 -2.52 8.71
C LYS A 154 7.72 -1.42 9.48
N LEU A 155 7.08 -0.27 9.70
CA LEU A 155 7.64 0.83 10.45
C LEU A 155 7.82 0.49 11.93
N LEU A 156 6.85 -0.17 12.56
CA LEU A 156 6.93 -0.64 13.93
C LEU A 156 8.05 -1.68 14.09
N SER A 157 8.13 -2.64 13.18
CA SER A 157 9.16 -3.69 13.18
C SER A 157 10.56 -3.10 13.00
N SER A 158 10.75 -2.18 12.05
CA SER A 158 12.05 -1.54 11.83
C SER A 158 12.54 -0.73 13.02
N ARG A 159 11.64 -0.26 13.87
CA ARG A 159 11.93 0.48 15.10
C ARG A 159 11.96 -0.40 16.37
N GLY A 160 11.74 -1.70 16.24
CA GLY A 160 11.61 -2.62 17.37
C GLY A 160 10.46 -2.26 18.31
N ALA A 161 9.44 -1.56 17.80
CA ALA A 161 8.34 -1.00 18.58
C ALA A 161 7.06 -1.86 18.57
N THR A 162 7.04 -2.99 17.88
CA THR A 162 5.86 -3.86 17.73
C THR A 162 5.34 -4.36 19.08
N GLU A 163 6.23 -4.65 20.02
CA GLU A 163 5.89 -5.16 21.37
C GLU A 163 5.61 -4.05 22.38
N THR A 164 5.82 -2.79 22.03
CA THR A 164 5.51 -1.66 22.93
C THR A 164 4.00 -1.50 23.07
N GLN A 165 3.55 -0.84 24.13
CA GLN A 165 2.14 -0.55 24.35
C GLN A 165 1.54 0.23 23.17
N THR A 166 2.25 1.23 22.67
CA THR A 166 1.82 2.02 21.48
C THR A 166 1.74 1.15 20.24
N GLY A 167 2.74 0.28 20.02
CA GLY A 167 2.74 -0.65 18.88
C GLY A 167 1.56 -1.61 18.93
N GLN A 168 1.27 -2.17 20.10
CA GLN A 168 0.13 -3.07 20.29
C GLN A 168 -1.21 -2.36 20.03
N ILE A 169 -1.38 -1.13 20.50
CA ILE A 169 -2.58 -0.33 20.25
C ILE A 169 -2.72 -0.07 18.74
N ALA A 170 -1.64 0.33 18.06
CA ALA A 170 -1.65 0.55 16.62
C ALA A 170 -2.05 -0.72 15.86
N VAL A 171 -1.45 -1.87 16.20
CA VAL A 171 -1.80 -3.17 15.60
C VAL A 171 -3.27 -3.52 15.82
N ALA A 172 -3.81 -3.27 17.04
CA ALA A 172 -5.22 -3.52 17.33
C ALA A 172 -6.15 -2.72 16.43
N PHE A 173 -5.84 -1.45 16.19
CA PHE A 173 -6.64 -0.58 15.32
C PHE A 173 -6.55 -1.02 13.86
N LEU A 174 -5.36 -1.39 13.38
CA LEU A 174 -5.16 -1.89 12.03
C LEU A 174 -5.98 -3.15 11.75
N ILE A 175 -5.95 -4.12 12.67
CA ILE A 175 -6.74 -5.36 12.55
C ILE A 175 -8.24 -5.04 12.54
N PHE A 176 -8.70 -4.10 13.38
CA PHE A 176 -10.09 -3.66 13.32
C PHE A 176 -10.43 -3.06 11.97
N GLN A 177 -9.59 -2.22 11.40
CA GLN A 177 -9.78 -1.61 10.09
C GLN A 177 -9.84 -2.66 8.98
N ASP A 178 -8.98 -3.69 9.03
CA ASP A 178 -8.98 -4.80 8.07
C ASP A 178 -10.29 -5.62 8.12
N ILE A 179 -10.92 -5.73 9.29
CA ILE A 179 -12.25 -6.33 9.42
C ILE A 179 -13.34 -5.36 8.95
N ALA A 180 -13.21 -4.09 9.34
CA ALA A 180 -14.20 -3.05 9.02
C ALA A 180 -14.28 -2.78 7.50
N VAL A 181 -13.16 -2.88 6.77
CA VAL A 181 -13.17 -2.66 5.31
C VAL A 181 -14.10 -3.64 4.58
N VAL A 182 -14.23 -4.86 5.06
CA VAL A 182 -15.16 -5.85 4.47
C VAL A 182 -16.59 -5.34 4.56
N VAL A 183 -16.98 -4.81 5.73
CA VAL A 183 -18.31 -4.21 5.94
C VAL A 183 -18.49 -2.95 5.09
N MET A 184 -17.45 -2.10 5.02
CA MET A 184 -17.48 -0.88 4.21
C MET A 184 -17.67 -1.19 2.73
N VAL A 185 -16.97 -2.19 2.18
CA VAL A 185 -17.10 -2.61 0.77
C VAL A 185 -18.51 -3.11 0.48
N LEU A 186 -19.13 -3.84 1.41
CA LEU A 186 -20.54 -4.30 1.25
C LEU A 186 -21.54 -3.13 1.28
N LEU A 187 -21.18 -2.00 1.89
CA LEU A 187 -22.01 -0.79 1.91
C LEU A 187 -21.87 0.07 0.65
N VAL A 188 -20.80 -0.11 -0.15
CA VAL A 188 -20.54 0.70 -1.36
C VAL A 188 -21.69 0.69 -2.35
N PRO A 189 -22.31 -0.45 -2.75
CA PRO A 189 -23.46 -0.47 -3.66
C PRO A 189 -24.65 0.30 -3.10
N ILE A 190 -24.89 0.21 -1.78
CA ILE A 190 -25.99 0.90 -1.10
C ILE A 190 -25.79 2.43 -1.11
N LEU A 191 -24.55 2.86 -0.96
CA LEU A 191 -24.18 4.28 -0.98
C LEU A 191 -24.14 4.81 -2.41
N GLY A 192 -23.71 4.00 -3.38
CA GLY A 192 -23.63 4.36 -4.80
C GLY A 192 -24.97 4.47 -5.53
N GLY A 193 -26.05 3.90 -4.97
CA GLY A 193 -27.41 4.03 -5.53
C GLY A 193 -27.71 3.11 -6.72
N GLU A 194 -26.99 1.98 -6.86
CA GLU A 194 -27.35 0.85 -7.74
C GLU A 194 -28.20 -0.17 -6.99
#